data_b4caea6681b5e1e9ed8b08ca20c00dae
#
_entry.id   b4caea6681b5e1e9ed8b08ca20c00dae
#
_cell.length_a   1.000
_cell.length_b   1.000
_cell.length_c   1.000
_cell.angle_alpha   90.00
_cell.angle_beta   90.00
_cell.angle_gamma   90.00
#
_symmetry.space_group_name_H-M   'P 1'
#
loop_
_entity.id
_entity.type
_entity.pdbx_description
1 polymer ?
#
loop_
_entity_poly.entity_id
_entity_poly.type
_entity_poly.pdbx_seq_one_letter_code
_entity_poly.pdbx_strand_id
1 'polypeptide(L)'
;MRSKASPRTYNQVEVSRPYTAGRRRFSIYWTWSYPWEANRDVTVMDNRFSTITEVRRVAWPAYETPEYSAQMFLQGISGTLELFHLSLLRFQQLVGELTGQPVAVYQRVDQAGQKLPIDAGVLDDTDTLMVFGLDHLVTEQEAAPDEIEAIRTWLTREGTCLILGPHHDVGVSNDLKERAMEYAHHRDPLVPRQQRFGQYTRSLMKGLGVPVHNQYGLRPATVQGTRQLEPLVKQGDLDARGWLEGVQTFNFHPHLPHYAITTNDASAIHLLAQQPIDLSMPHPFTEAGHREFNMFLWMPPKGERAGDILLADSTIFTTLFGGDDSLERFWNNIATK
;
A
#
# COMPACT_ATOMS: atom_id res chain seq x y z
N MET A 1 8.29 33.51 1.07
CA MET A 1 8.90 33.33 -0.27
C MET A 1 8.70 31.88 -0.63
N ARG A 2 7.84 31.54 -1.57
CA ARG A 2 7.74 30.18 -2.06
C ARG A 2 9.08 29.82 -2.71
N SER A 3 9.77 28.81 -2.16
CA SER A 3 10.88 28.16 -2.84
C SER A 3 10.40 27.87 -4.27
N LYS A 4 11.22 28.18 -5.27
CA LYS A 4 10.95 27.74 -6.64
C LYS A 4 10.92 26.21 -6.58
N ALA A 5 9.72 25.65 -6.49
CA ALA A 5 9.53 24.22 -6.63
C ALA A 5 10.25 23.78 -7.91
N SER A 6 11.00 22.69 -7.82
CA SER A 6 11.48 21.96 -9.00
C SER A 6 10.31 21.83 -9.96
N PRO A 7 10.51 22.00 -11.28
CA PRO A 7 9.41 21.90 -12.22
C PRO A 7 8.73 20.56 -12.00
N ARG A 8 7.50 20.64 -11.48
CA ARG A 8 6.69 19.45 -11.26
C ARG A 8 6.38 18.85 -12.62
N THR A 9 6.46 17.57 -12.70
CA THR A 9 6.22 16.86 -13.94
C THR A 9 4.73 16.85 -14.25
N TYR A 10 4.35 16.70 -15.50
CA TYR A 10 2.95 16.72 -15.96
C TYR A 10 2.08 15.56 -15.42
N ASN A 11 2.67 14.61 -14.67
CA ASN A 11 1.94 13.56 -13.96
C ASN A 11 1.36 14.03 -12.60
N GLN A 12 1.58 15.30 -12.26
CA GLN A 12 1.09 15.87 -11.02
C GLN A 12 -0.06 16.82 -11.29
N VAL A 13 -1.19 16.51 -10.73
CA VAL A 13 -2.32 17.44 -10.72
C VAL A 13 -2.08 18.44 -9.59
N GLU A 14 -1.64 19.64 -9.92
CA GLU A 14 -1.60 20.74 -8.96
C GLU A 14 -3.00 21.30 -8.76
N VAL A 15 -3.62 20.92 -7.67
CA VAL A 15 -4.85 21.56 -7.21
C VAL A 15 -4.50 22.41 -6.00
N SER A 16 -4.89 23.68 -6.01
CA SER A 16 -4.72 24.55 -4.85
C SER A 16 -5.52 23.99 -3.66
N ARG A 17 -4.83 23.70 -2.58
CA ARG A 17 -5.39 23.15 -1.35
C ARG A 17 -5.02 24.05 -0.17
N PRO A 18 -5.61 25.26 -0.08
CA PRO A 18 -5.28 26.17 1.00
C PRO A 18 -5.64 25.53 2.35
N TYR A 19 -4.80 25.76 3.36
CA TYR A 19 -5.12 25.35 4.70
C TYR A 19 -6.44 25.95 5.15
N THR A 20 -7.34 25.10 5.62
CA THR A 20 -8.60 25.49 6.25
C THR A 20 -8.72 24.69 7.54
N ALA A 21 -8.89 25.38 8.66
CA ALA A 21 -9.02 24.72 9.97
C ALA A 21 -10.14 23.68 9.96
N GLY A 22 -9.84 22.49 10.46
CA GLY A 22 -10.77 21.36 10.49
C GLY A 22 -10.96 20.63 9.15
N ARG A 23 -10.23 21.00 8.09
CA ARG A 23 -10.27 20.34 6.78
C ARG A 23 -8.93 19.71 6.48
N ARG A 24 -8.86 18.39 6.65
CA ARG A 24 -7.65 17.60 6.45
C ARG A 24 -7.32 17.46 4.96
N ARG A 25 -6.06 17.64 4.59
CA ARG A 25 -5.56 17.53 3.22
C ARG A 25 -4.86 16.19 3.05
N PHE A 26 -5.35 15.38 2.12
CA PHE A 26 -4.83 14.06 1.79
C PHE A 26 -3.94 14.11 0.57
N SER A 27 -2.83 13.37 0.62
CA SER A 27 -1.95 13.11 -0.53
C SER A 27 -1.68 11.62 -0.65
N ILE A 28 -1.81 11.09 -1.87
CA ILE A 28 -1.40 9.74 -2.23
C ILE A 28 -0.08 9.84 -2.98
N TYR A 29 0.91 9.07 -2.56
CA TYR A 29 2.22 9.01 -3.18
C TYR A 29 2.51 7.57 -3.62
N TRP A 30 2.50 7.38 -4.94
CA TRP A 30 2.78 6.11 -5.58
C TRP A 30 4.27 5.93 -5.82
N THR A 31 4.81 4.77 -5.45
CA THR A 31 6.24 4.46 -5.65
C THR A 31 6.51 3.63 -6.89
N TRP A 32 5.49 3.42 -7.70
CA TRP A 32 5.64 2.75 -8.99
C TRP A 32 6.63 3.47 -9.89
N SER A 33 7.55 2.73 -10.54
CA SER A 33 8.65 3.27 -11.33
C SER A 33 8.52 2.97 -12.81
N TYR A 34 7.41 3.36 -13.38
CA TYR A 34 7.01 3.07 -14.75
C TYR A 34 8.12 3.11 -15.84
N PRO A 35 8.92 4.16 -16.05
CA PRO A 35 9.86 4.17 -17.17
C PRO A 35 11.08 3.31 -16.94
N TRP A 36 11.52 3.16 -15.73
CA TRP A 36 12.67 2.33 -15.35
C TRP A 36 12.41 0.86 -15.62
N GLU A 37 11.18 0.50 -15.55
CA GLU A 37 10.72 -0.85 -15.72
C GLU A 37 10.47 -1.16 -17.18
N ALA A 38 9.95 -0.18 -17.94
CA ALA A 38 9.65 -0.29 -19.37
C ALA A 38 10.89 -0.45 -20.27
N ASN A 39 12.05 0.02 -19.84
CA ASN A 39 13.30 -0.05 -20.61
C ASN A 39 14.18 -1.26 -20.28
N ARG A 40 13.65 -2.28 -19.64
CA ARG A 40 14.38 -3.48 -19.28
C ARG A 40 14.08 -4.65 -20.23
N ASP A 41 14.98 -5.61 -20.26
CA ASP A 41 14.79 -6.86 -21.02
C ASP A 41 13.50 -7.56 -20.56
N VAL A 42 12.73 -8.13 -21.52
CA VAL A 42 11.46 -8.81 -21.27
C VAL A 42 11.57 -9.90 -20.21
N THR A 43 12.66 -10.68 -20.21
CA THR A 43 12.88 -11.74 -19.22
C THR A 43 13.10 -11.19 -17.81
N VAL A 44 13.65 -10.00 -17.70
CA VAL A 44 13.79 -9.27 -16.45
C VAL A 44 12.46 -8.67 -16.00
N MET A 45 11.63 -8.29 -16.94
CA MET A 45 10.30 -7.72 -16.70
C MET A 45 9.29 -8.75 -16.26
N ASP A 46 9.29 -9.93 -16.83
CA ASP A 46 8.45 -11.06 -16.43
C ASP A 46 8.66 -11.45 -14.96
N ASN A 47 9.84 -11.23 -14.43
CA ASN A 47 10.15 -11.38 -13.01
C ASN A 47 9.72 -10.23 -12.10
N ARG A 48 9.46 -9.06 -12.66
CA ARG A 48 9.28 -7.81 -11.91
C ARG A 48 7.83 -7.39 -11.82
N PHE A 49 7.00 -7.87 -12.75
CA PHE A 49 5.65 -7.39 -12.96
C PHE A 49 4.59 -8.48 -12.88
N SER A 50 4.79 -9.39 -12.00
CA SER A 50 3.73 -10.34 -11.70
C SER A 50 2.46 -9.63 -11.24
N THR A 51 2.56 -8.51 -10.51
CA THR A 51 1.37 -7.70 -10.19
C THR A 51 0.70 -7.20 -11.46
N ILE A 52 1.45 -6.78 -12.48
CA ILE A 52 0.89 -6.41 -13.79
C ILE A 52 0.31 -7.64 -14.48
N THR A 53 1.02 -8.74 -14.50
CA THR A 53 0.55 -10.01 -15.08
C THR A 53 -0.70 -10.50 -14.36
N GLU A 54 -0.73 -10.36 -13.05
CA GLU A 54 -1.85 -10.71 -12.20
C GLU A 54 -3.08 -9.83 -12.45
N VAL A 55 -2.93 -8.52 -12.41
CA VAL A 55 -3.99 -7.56 -12.76
C VAL A 55 -4.47 -7.78 -14.19
N ARG A 56 -3.54 -8.01 -15.11
CA ARG A 56 -3.85 -8.28 -16.50
C ARG A 56 -4.66 -9.55 -16.68
N ARG A 57 -4.35 -10.63 -15.97
CA ARG A 57 -5.13 -11.87 -15.98
C ARG A 57 -6.53 -11.69 -15.43
N VAL A 58 -6.66 -10.97 -14.33
CA VAL A 58 -7.95 -10.67 -13.70
C VAL A 58 -8.81 -9.77 -14.57
N ALA A 59 -8.22 -8.70 -15.11
CA ALA A 59 -8.96 -7.71 -15.90
C ALA A 59 -9.15 -8.13 -17.39
N TRP A 60 -8.17 -8.86 -17.96
CA TRP A 60 -8.14 -9.24 -19.37
C TRP A 60 -7.64 -10.67 -19.57
N PRO A 61 -8.38 -11.69 -19.17
CA PRO A 61 -7.95 -13.09 -19.23
C PRO A 61 -7.64 -13.60 -20.65
N ALA A 62 -8.14 -12.93 -21.68
CA ALA A 62 -7.87 -13.32 -23.07
C ALA A 62 -6.44 -12.98 -23.54
N TYR A 63 -5.66 -12.25 -22.77
CA TYR A 63 -4.28 -11.83 -23.12
C TYR A 63 -3.20 -12.62 -22.40
N GLU A 64 -3.50 -13.82 -21.94
CA GLU A 64 -2.57 -14.66 -21.18
C GLU A 64 -1.41 -15.28 -21.99
N THR A 65 -1.35 -15.07 -23.29
CA THR A 65 -0.22 -15.57 -24.09
C THR A 65 0.96 -14.59 -24.00
N PRO A 66 2.15 -15.08 -23.65
CA PRO A 66 3.32 -14.25 -23.35
C PRO A 66 4.07 -13.77 -24.61
N GLU A 67 3.40 -13.39 -25.65
CA GLU A 67 4.04 -12.70 -26.77
C GLU A 67 4.21 -11.20 -26.42
N TYR A 68 5.18 -10.94 -25.57
CA TYR A 68 5.49 -9.57 -25.16
C TYR A 68 6.35 -8.88 -26.22
N SER A 69 5.72 -8.11 -27.10
CA SER A 69 6.46 -6.99 -27.70
C SER A 69 6.63 -5.89 -26.66
N ALA A 70 7.73 -5.13 -26.71
CA ALA A 70 7.93 -3.97 -25.83
C ALA A 70 6.72 -3.01 -25.87
N GLN A 71 6.06 -2.89 -27.00
CA GLN A 71 4.86 -2.05 -27.16
C GLN A 71 3.63 -2.61 -26.42
N MET A 72 3.39 -3.92 -26.47
CA MET A 72 2.30 -4.56 -25.71
C MET A 72 2.54 -4.48 -24.21
N PHE A 73 3.79 -4.59 -23.81
CA PHE A 73 4.19 -4.43 -22.44
C PHE A 73 3.93 -3.00 -21.93
N LEU A 74 4.31 -1.96 -22.69
CA LEU A 74 4.04 -0.57 -22.36
C LEU A 74 2.54 -0.29 -22.22
N GLN A 75 1.72 -0.84 -23.10
CA GLN A 75 0.26 -0.76 -23.00
C GLN A 75 -0.25 -1.44 -21.73
N GLY A 76 0.31 -2.62 -21.40
CA GLY A 76 -0.06 -3.35 -20.19
C GLY A 76 0.25 -2.55 -18.92
N ILE A 77 1.43 -1.92 -18.84
CA ILE A 77 1.81 -1.05 -17.72
C ILE A 77 0.89 0.16 -17.62
N SER A 78 0.67 0.87 -18.71
CA SER A 78 -0.21 2.05 -18.73
C SER A 78 -1.62 1.70 -18.27
N GLY A 79 -2.18 0.61 -18.77
CA GLY A 79 -3.50 0.12 -18.35
C GLY A 79 -3.56 -0.27 -16.88
N THR A 80 -2.49 -0.86 -16.35
CA THR A 80 -2.40 -1.22 -14.95
C THR A 80 -2.32 0.01 -14.05
N LEU A 81 -1.52 1.01 -14.41
CA LEU A 81 -1.47 2.27 -13.68
C LEU A 81 -2.82 2.99 -13.70
N GLU A 82 -3.48 3.02 -14.86
CA GLU A 82 -4.83 3.56 -14.97
C GLU A 82 -5.81 2.83 -14.06
N LEU A 83 -5.75 1.49 -14.03
CA LEU A 83 -6.58 0.69 -13.14
C LEU A 83 -6.32 1.02 -11.66
N PHE A 84 -5.08 1.18 -11.24
CA PHE A 84 -4.75 1.58 -9.87
C PHE A 84 -5.29 2.98 -9.55
N HIS A 85 -5.14 3.94 -10.45
CA HIS A 85 -5.73 5.27 -10.26
C HIS A 85 -7.25 5.21 -10.16
N LEU A 86 -7.90 4.48 -11.06
CA LEU A 86 -9.36 4.30 -11.06
C LEU A 86 -9.84 3.55 -9.81
N SER A 87 -9.06 2.57 -9.33
CA SER A 87 -9.42 1.78 -8.16
C SER A 87 -9.51 2.61 -6.87
N LEU A 88 -8.75 3.69 -6.78
CA LEU A 88 -8.78 4.62 -5.65
C LEU A 88 -9.74 5.80 -5.84
N LEU A 89 -10.43 5.87 -6.99
CA LEU A 89 -11.27 7.02 -7.30
C LEU A 89 -12.40 7.20 -6.29
N ARG A 90 -13.03 6.11 -5.85
CA ARG A 90 -14.11 6.17 -4.85
C ARG A 90 -13.60 6.69 -3.50
N PHE A 91 -12.42 6.23 -3.05
CA PHE A 91 -11.75 6.75 -1.86
C PHE A 91 -11.48 8.26 -1.99
N GLN A 92 -10.90 8.69 -3.12
CA GLN A 92 -10.60 10.09 -3.36
C GLN A 92 -11.87 10.96 -3.36
N GLN A 93 -12.96 10.49 -3.95
CA GLN A 93 -14.25 11.18 -3.97
C GLN A 93 -14.81 11.32 -2.56
N LEU A 94 -14.90 10.23 -1.81
CA LEU A 94 -15.42 10.23 -0.44
C LEU A 94 -14.61 11.17 0.46
N VAL A 95 -13.29 11.06 0.44
CA VAL A 95 -12.42 11.93 1.24
C VAL A 95 -12.55 13.39 0.82
N GLY A 96 -12.63 13.65 -0.50
CA GLY A 96 -12.84 14.99 -1.03
C GLY A 96 -14.16 15.61 -0.56
N GLU A 97 -15.24 14.84 -0.53
CA GLU A 97 -16.55 15.24 -0.02
C GLU A 97 -16.51 15.55 1.49
N LEU A 98 -15.89 14.66 2.27
CA LEU A 98 -15.81 14.78 3.73
C LEU A 98 -14.92 15.96 4.18
N THR A 99 -13.79 16.15 3.53
CA THR A 99 -12.82 17.17 3.91
C THR A 99 -13.06 18.50 3.21
N GLY A 100 -13.80 18.51 2.10
CA GLY A 100 -13.96 19.65 1.21
C GLY A 100 -12.66 20.04 0.50
N GLN A 101 -11.72 19.09 0.39
CA GLN A 101 -10.41 19.27 -0.24
C GLN A 101 -10.14 18.12 -1.22
N PRO A 102 -9.68 18.36 -2.44
CA PRO A 102 -9.32 17.28 -3.36
C PRO A 102 -8.11 16.53 -2.83
N VAL A 103 -8.08 15.21 -3.05
CA VAL A 103 -6.91 14.39 -2.75
C VAL A 103 -5.86 14.62 -3.83
N ALA A 104 -4.64 15.00 -3.44
CA ALA A 104 -3.54 15.08 -4.39
C ALA A 104 -2.95 13.70 -4.67
N VAL A 105 -2.56 13.45 -5.90
CA VAL A 105 -1.92 12.19 -6.30
C VAL A 105 -0.55 12.50 -6.91
N TYR A 106 0.47 11.91 -6.32
CA TYR A 106 1.86 12.03 -6.77
C TYR A 106 2.38 10.66 -7.19
N GLN A 107 3.21 10.65 -8.21
CA GLN A 107 3.97 9.48 -8.63
C GLN A 107 5.46 9.75 -8.44
N ARG A 108 6.18 8.83 -7.78
CA ARG A 108 7.60 9.00 -7.48
C ARG A 108 8.46 9.14 -8.72
N VAL A 109 8.17 8.36 -9.76
CA VAL A 109 8.90 8.41 -11.02
C VAL A 109 7.92 8.66 -12.15
N ASP A 110 8.10 9.74 -12.90
CA ASP A 110 7.24 10.06 -14.01
C ASP A 110 7.59 9.28 -15.29
N GLN A 111 6.84 9.52 -16.36
CA GLN A 111 7.07 8.87 -17.66
C GLN A 111 8.41 9.25 -18.31
N ALA A 112 9.02 10.35 -17.91
CA ALA A 112 10.35 10.75 -18.36
C ALA A 112 11.49 10.20 -17.51
N GLY A 113 11.17 9.42 -16.46
CA GLY A 113 12.14 8.86 -15.53
C GLY A 113 12.62 9.86 -14.47
N GLN A 114 11.96 11.01 -14.34
CA GLN A 114 12.32 11.99 -13.33
C GLN A 114 11.72 11.61 -11.98
N LYS A 115 12.54 11.69 -10.93
CA LYS A 115 12.10 11.39 -9.57
C LYS A 115 11.51 12.64 -8.91
N LEU A 116 10.36 12.47 -8.27
CA LEU A 116 9.79 13.43 -7.35
C LEU A 116 10.14 12.97 -5.93
N PRO A 117 11.06 13.61 -5.22
CA PRO A 117 11.30 13.29 -3.81
C PRO A 117 10.14 13.75 -2.93
N ILE A 118 9.97 13.12 -1.76
CA ILE A 118 9.10 13.64 -0.72
C ILE A 118 9.83 14.76 0.00
N ASP A 119 9.49 15.98 -0.35
CA ASP A 119 10.06 17.21 0.20
C ASP A 119 8.99 18.16 0.73
N ALA A 120 9.38 19.36 1.10
CA ALA A 120 8.45 20.41 1.54
C ALA A 120 7.35 20.70 0.49
N GLY A 121 7.67 20.57 -0.81
CA GLY A 121 6.69 20.78 -1.89
C GLY A 121 5.53 19.76 -1.87
N VAL A 122 5.79 18.55 -1.38
CA VAL A 122 4.75 17.52 -1.16
C VAL A 122 4.09 17.69 0.21
N LEU A 123 4.87 18.03 1.25
CA LEU A 123 4.45 17.95 2.65
C LEU A 123 3.76 19.22 3.18
N ASP A 124 4.04 20.40 2.62
CA ASP A 124 3.50 21.68 3.14
C ASP A 124 1.97 21.76 2.99
N ASP A 125 1.44 21.16 1.93
CA ASP A 125 0.01 21.12 1.64
C ASP A 125 -0.61 19.74 1.98
N THR A 126 0.00 18.98 2.91
CA THR A 126 -0.43 17.63 3.28
C THR A 126 -0.56 17.48 4.79
N ASP A 127 -1.68 16.94 5.24
CA ASP A 127 -1.94 16.57 6.64
C ASP A 127 -1.96 15.05 6.80
N THR A 128 -2.41 14.30 5.77
CA THR A 128 -2.29 12.85 5.69
C THR A 128 -1.57 12.47 4.41
N LEU A 129 -0.40 11.85 4.54
CA LEU A 129 0.38 11.31 3.42
C LEU A 129 0.25 9.79 3.38
N MET A 130 -0.20 9.27 2.23
CA MET A 130 -0.33 7.83 1.98
C MET A 130 0.76 7.40 0.99
N VAL A 131 1.73 6.61 1.43
CA VAL A 131 2.85 6.12 0.60
C VAL A 131 2.60 4.67 0.25
N PHE A 132 2.24 4.42 -1.00
CA PHE A 132 1.89 3.08 -1.50
C PHE A 132 3.05 2.47 -2.29
N GLY A 133 3.60 1.39 -1.74
CA GLY A 133 4.78 0.72 -2.23
C GLY A 133 4.46 -0.40 -3.21
N LEU A 134 4.44 -0.08 -4.50
CA LEU A 134 4.26 -1.06 -5.59
C LEU A 134 5.52 -1.25 -6.44
N ASP A 135 6.60 -0.54 -6.12
CA ASP A 135 7.90 -0.72 -6.76
C ASP A 135 8.52 -2.05 -6.34
N HIS A 136 9.16 -2.74 -7.28
CA HIS A 136 9.86 -3.99 -7.01
C HIS A 136 11.27 -3.73 -6.44
N LEU A 137 11.75 -4.61 -5.55
CA LEU A 137 13.11 -4.56 -4.98
C LEU A 137 14.22 -4.36 -6.02
N VAL A 138 14.07 -4.97 -7.20
CA VAL A 138 15.05 -4.88 -8.28
C VAL A 138 15.15 -3.50 -8.93
N THR A 139 14.26 -2.58 -8.64
CA THR A 139 14.34 -1.19 -9.08
C THR A 139 15.28 -0.37 -8.20
N GLU A 140 15.71 -0.95 -7.08
CA GLU A 140 16.65 -0.33 -6.12
C GLU A 140 16.22 1.06 -5.68
N GLN A 141 14.91 1.30 -5.61
CA GLN A 141 14.41 2.56 -5.12
C GLN A 141 14.52 2.63 -3.61
N GLU A 142 15.20 3.63 -3.13
CA GLU A 142 15.35 3.89 -1.70
C GLU A 142 14.98 5.33 -1.37
N ALA A 143 14.47 5.52 -0.15
CA ALA A 143 14.25 6.84 0.40
C ALA A 143 15.60 7.50 0.70
N ALA A 144 15.81 8.69 0.17
CA ALA A 144 17.00 9.46 0.44
C ALA A 144 16.99 9.97 1.91
N PRO A 145 18.17 10.23 2.51
CA PRO A 145 18.23 10.81 3.84
C PRO A 145 17.42 12.09 3.99
N ASP A 146 17.43 12.94 2.98
CA ASP A 146 16.68 14.21 2.97
C ASP A 146 15.16 13.98 2.95
N GLU A 147 14.67 12.95 2.26
CA GLU A 147 13.25 12.56 2.27
C GLU A 147 12.82 12.07 3.67
N ILE A 148 13.67 11.24 4.29
CA ILE A 148 13.42 10.72 5.65
C ILE A 148 13.37 11.87 6.64
N GLU A 149 14.30 12.82 6.56
CA GLU A 149 14.36 13.97 7.45
C GLU A 149 13.19 14.94 7.23
N ALA A 150 12.79 15.16 5.98
CA ALA A 150 11.61 15.96 5.66
C ALA A 150 10.35 15.36 6.28
N ILE A 151 10.18 14.04 6.20
CA ILE A 151 9.03 13.34 6.80
C ILE A 151 9.12 13.38 8.33
N ARG A 152 10.29 13.19 8.95
CA ARG A 152 10.47 13.32 10.39
C ARG A 152 10.06 14.71 10.88
N THR A 153 10.57 15.75 10.22
CA THR A 153 10.23 17.14 10.52
C THR A 153 8.72 17.38 10.36
N TRP A 154 8.13 16.87 9.28
CA TRP A 154 6.69 16.98 9.05
C TRP A 154 5.87 16.27 10.14
N LEU A 155 6.30 15.11 10.62
CA LEU A 155 5.66 14.35 11.69
C LEU A 155 5.79 15.00 13.08
N THR A 156 6.59 16.06 13.27
CA THR A 156 6.59 16.82 14.53
C THR A 156 5.35 17.70 14.68
N ARG A 157 4.61 17.92 13.58
CA ARG A 157 3.38 18.71 13.58
C ARG A 157 2.21 17.86 14.08
N GLU A 158 1.43 18.41 15.00
CA GLU A 158 0.18 17.80 15.46
C GLU A 158 -0.81 17.61 14.29
N GLY A 159 -1.59 16.54 14.35
CA GLY A 159 -2.60 16.22 13.35
C GLY A 159 -2.06 15.66 12.04
N THR A 160 -0.74 15.47 11.89
CA THR A 160 -0.19 14.75 10.73
C THR A 160 -0.37 13.25 10.86
N CYS A 161 -0.58 12.58 9.73
CA CYS A 161 -0.71 11.14 9.66
C CYS A 161 0.04 10.59 8.44
N LEU A 162 0.96 9.67 8.66
CA LEU A 162 1.67 8.94 7.61
C LEU A 162 1.10 7.53 7.50
N ILE A 163 0.54 7.18 6.35
CA ILE A 163 0.08 5.82 6.06
C ILE A 163 1.11 5.15 5.15
N LEU A 164 1.72 4.07 5.61
CA LEU A 164 2.71 3.30 4.86
C LEU A 164 2.08 1.98 4.41
N GLY A 165 2.02 1.79 3.10
CA GLY A 165 1.44 0.61 2.47
C GLY A 165 2.44 -0.12 1.56
N PRO A 166 3.50 -0.76 2.11
CA PRO A 166 4.32 -1.64 1.31
C PRO A 166 3.51 -2.86 0.90
N HIS A 167 3.52 -3.19 -0.39
CA HIS A 167 2.79 -4.34 -0.90
C HIS A 167 3.47 -5.65 -0.48
N HIS A 168 2.78 -6.77 -0.58
CA HIS A 168 3.22 -8.10 -0.12
C HIS A 168 4.36 -8.69 -0.95
N ASP A 169 5.02 -9.69 -0.39
CA ASP A 169 5.95 -10.57 -1.11
C ASP A 169 5.28 -11.91 -1.45
N VAL A 170 5.76 -12.59 -2.48
CA VAL A 170 5.35 -13.95 -2.85
C VAL A 170 6.57 -14.79 -3.22
N GLY A 171 6.57 -16.06 -2.83
CA GLY A 171 7.62 -17.01 -3.17
C GLY A 171 8.96 -16.68 -2.51
N VAL A 172 8.95 -16.14 -1.31
CA VAL A 172 10.17 -15.68 -0.61
C VAL A 172 11.03 -16.82 -0.11
N SER A 173 10.43 -17.97 0.22
CA SER A 173 11.16 -19.11 0.75
C SER A 173 12.20 -19.65 -0.24
N ASN A 174 13.36 -20.03 0.28
CA ASN A 174 14.38 -20.75 -0.49
C ASN A 174 14.04 -22.25 -0.63
N ASP A 175 13.18 -22.79 0.22
CA ASP A 175 12.64 -24.13 0.06
C ASP A 175 11.60 -24.15 -1.07
N LEU A 176 11.82 -25.03 -2.05
CA LEU A 176 10.94 -25.11 -3.22
C LEU A 176 9.51 -25.56 -2.91
N LYS A 177 9.35 -26.38 -1.86
CA LYS A 177 8.04 -26.88 -1.45
C LYS A 177 7.24 -25.75 -0.78
N GLU A 178 7.88 -25.02 0.14
CA GLU A 178 7.27 -23.85 0.77
C GLU A 178 6.92 -22.77 -0.26
N ARG A 179 7.83 -22.50 -1.18
CA ARG A 179 7.59 -21.56 -2.29
C ARG A 179 6.40 -21.96 -3.15
N ALA A 180 6.27 -23.24 -3.46
CA ALA A 180 5.11 -23.75 -4.20
C ALA A 180 3.80 -23.59 -3.40
N MET A 181 3.85 -23.76 -2.08
CA MET A 181 2.71 -23.51 -1.21
C MET A 181 2.32 -22.03 -1.18
N GLU A 182 3.29 -21.12 -1.08
CA GLU A 182 3.03 -19.67 -1.16
C GLU A 182 2.32 -19.30 -2.47
N TYR A 183 2.78 -19.79 -3.61
CA TYR A 183 2.15 -19.56 -4.90
C TYR A 183 0.74 -20.14 -5.00
N ALA A 184 0.54 -21.35 -4.49
CA ALA A 184 -0.78 -21.99 -4.48
C ALA A 184 -1.78 -21.18 -3.62
N HIS A 185 -1.34 -20.74 -2.44
CA HIS A 185 -2.15 -19.91 -1.55
C HIS A 185 -2.51 -18.56 -2.18
N HIS A 186 -1.57 -17.96 -2.86
CA HIS A 186 -1.75 -16.72 -3.62
C HIS A 186 -2.69 -16.89 -4.84
N ARG A 187 -2.95 -18.13 -5.25
CA ARG A 187 -3.68 -18.49 -6.48
C ARG A 187 -3.04 -17.98 -7.76
N ASP A 188 -1.73 -17.84 -7.76
CA ASP A 188 -0.98 -17.50 -8.95
C ASP A 188 0.05 -18.60 -9.31
N PRO A 189 -0.41 -19.75 -9.84
CA PRO A 189 0.45 -20.87 -10.14
C PRO A 189 1.43 -20.60 -11.30
N LEU A 190 1.24 -19.51 -12.02
CA LEU A 190 2.07 -19.16 -13.17
C LEU A 190 3.18 -18.18 -12.81
N VAL A 191 3.27 -17.74 -11.57
CA VAL A 191 4.37 -16.88 -11.12
C VAL A 191 5.55 -17.75 -10.68
N PRO A 192 6.60 -17.90 -11.51
CA PRO A 192 7.67 -18.88 -11.26
C PRO A 192 8.76 -18.37 -10.31
N ARG A 193 8.75 -17.11 -9.88
CA ARG A 193 9.87 -16.46 -9.20
C ARG A 193 9.45 -15.59 -8.04
N GLN A 194 10.41 -15.34 -7.14
CA GLN A 194 10.22 -14.45 -6.01
C GLN A 194 9.79 -13.06 -6.46
N GLN A 195 8.73 -12.56 -5.85
CA GLN A 195 8.25 -11.20 -6.01
C GLN A 195 8.38 -10.48 -4.67
N ARG A 196 8.98 -9.32 -4.70
CA ARG A 196 9.21 -8.51 -3.53
C ARG A 196 8.93 -7.07 -3.88
N PHE A 197 7.90 -6.52 -3.26
CA PHE A 197 7.39 -5.18 -3.54
C PHE A 197 7.65 -4.18 -2.43
N GLY A 198 7.54 -2.90 -2.78
CA GLY A 198 7.60 -1.80 -1.85
C GLY A 198 9.00 -1.50 -1.33
N GLN A 199 10.04 -1.63 -2.15
CA GLN A 199 11.41 -1.34 -1.74
C GLN A 199 11.56 0.07 -1.19
N TYR A 200 11.00 1.06 -1.87
CA TYR A 200 11.04 2.44 -1.39
C TYR A 200 10.37 2.59 -0.02
N THR A 201 9.14 2.06 0.12
CA THR A 201 8.38 2.15 1.38
C THR A 201 9.07 1.40 2.51
N ARG A 202 9.69 0.23 2.22
CA ARG A 202 10.50 -0.52 3.20
C ARG A 202 11.71 0.28 3.65
N SER A 203 12.42 0.94 2.72
CA SER A 203 13.57 1.78 3.05
C SER A 203 13.16 2.99 3.89
N LEU A 204 12.01 3.59 3.57
CA LEU A 204 11.41 4.66 4.35
C LEU A 204 11.03 4.19 5.77
N MET A 205 10.36 3.04 5.90
CA MET A 205 10.05 2.41 7.20
C MET A 205 11.31 2.23 8.05
N LYS A 206 12.35 1.66 7.44
CA LYS A 206 13.66 1.49 8.11
C LYS A 206 14.24 2.83 8.54
N GLY A 207 14.23 3.83 7.65
CA GLY A 207 14.75 5.17 7.95
C GLY A 207 13.99 5.87 9.06
N LEU A 208 12.68 5.65 9.19
CA LEU A 208 11.83 6.20 10.24
C LEU A 208 11.85 5.38 11.54
N GLY A 209 12.53 4.24 11.57
CA GLY A 209 12.56 3.35 12.72
C GLY A 209 11.24 2.62 12.99
N VAL A 210 10.45 2.35 11.95
CA VAL A 210 9.22 1.57 12.05
C VAL A 210 9.56 0.11 12.31
N PRO A 211 9.17 -0.48 13.45
CA PRO A 211 9.59 -1.83 13.85
C PRO A 211 8.70 -2.91 13.23
N VAL A 212 8.57 -2.90 11.90
CA VAL A 212 7.70 -3.82 11.15
C VAL A 212 8.40 -4.27 9.87
N HIS A 213 8.25 -5.55 9.57
CA HIS A 213 8.55 -6.10 8.25
C HIS A 213 7.24 -6.49 7.56
N ASN A 214 6.99 -5.99 6.36
CA ASN A 214 5.94 -6.57 5.53
C ASN A 214 6.47 -7.88 4.92
N GLN A 215 5.59 -8.85 4.87
CA GLN A 215 5.91 -10.21 4.43
C GLN A 215 4.99 -10.61 3.25
N TYR A 216 4.76 -11.89 3.13
CA TYR A 216 3.96 -12.52 2.10
C TYR A 216 2.49 -12.07 2.12
N GLY A 217 1.83 -12.22 0.98
CA GLY A 217 0.39 -12.04 0.85
C GLY A 217 -0.38 -13.24 1.36
N LEU A 218 -1.42 -13.00 2.15
CA LEU A 218 -2.29 -14.02 2.72
C LEU A 218 -3.75 -13.75 2.32
N ARG A 219 -4.47 -14.84 2.08
CA ARG A 219 -5.88 -14.77 1.69
C ARG A 219 -6.76 -14.58 2.90
N PRO A 220 -7.69 -13.61 2.86
CA PRO A 220 -8.74 -13.49 3.84
C PRO A 220 -9.67 -14.71 3.85
N ALA A 221 -10.07 -15.15 5.05
CA ALA A 221 -11.09 -16.18 5.22
C ALA A 221 -12.49 -15.65 4.90
N THR A 222 -13.35 -16.57 4.46
CA THR A 222 -14.79 -16.34 4.31
C THR A 222 -15.60 -17.18 5.27
N VAL A 223 -16.74 -16.66 5.70
CA VAL A 223 -17.70 -17.42 6.49
C VAL A 223 -18.12 -18.65 5.70
N GLN A 224 -18.03 -19.81 6.35
CA GLN A 224 -18.28 -21.11 5.70
C GLN A 224 -19.61 -21.16 4.93
N GLY A 225 -19.54 -21.58 3.67
CA GLY A 225 -20.70 -21.70 2.80
C GLY A 225 -21.22 -20.37 2.24
N THR A 226 -20.50 -19.28 2.45
CA THR A 226 -20.86 -17.94 1.95
C THR A 226 -19.71 -17.31 1.16
N ARG A 227 -19.96 -16.11 0.60
CA ARG A 227 -18.92 -15.22 0.04
C ARG A 227 -18.61 -14.04 0.96
N GLN A 228 -19.15 -14.04 2.18
CA GLN A 228 -18.88 -12.98 3.14
C GLN A 228 -17.53 -13.19 3.80
N LEU A 229 -16.78 -12.13 3.97
CA LEU A 229 -15.53 -12.15 4.71
C LEU A 229 -15.78 -12.46 6.18
N GLU A 230 -14.89 -13.23 6.79
CA GLU A 230 -14.85 -13.31 8.23
C GLU A 230 -14.50 -11.95 8.84
N PRO A 231 -15.14 -11.57 9.96
CA PRO A 231 -14.86 -10.32 10.63
C PRO A 231 -13.40 -10.18 11.05
N LEU A 232 -12.93 -8.95 11.06
CA LEU A 232 -11.61 -8.61 11.61
C LEU A 232 -11.55 -8.92 13.11
N VAL A 233 -10.43 -9.46 13.55
CA VAL A 233 -10.08 -9.56 14.97
C VAL A 233 -9.48 -8.21 15.39
N LYS A 234 -10.25 -7.42 16.14
CA LYS A 234 -9.89 -6.03 16.48
C LYS A 234 -9.44 -5.92 17.94
N GLN A 235 -8.41 -5.11 18.16
CA GLN A 235 -7.93 -4.73 19.50
C GLN A 235 -8.49 -3.34 19.86
N GLY A 236 -9.79 -3.29 20.15
CA GLY A 236 -10.53 -2.05 20.34
C GLY A 236 -9.94 -1.12 21.42
N ASP A 237 -9.39 -1.66 22.48
CA ASP A 237 -8.77 -0.89 23.57
C ASP A 237 -7.48 -0.15 23.10
N LEU A 238 -6.87 -0.59 22.02
CA LEU A 238 -5.68 0.04 21.43
C LEU A 238 -6.02 1.09 20.36
N ASP A 239 -7.25 1.10 19.86
CA ASP A 239 -7.71 2.06 18.83
C ASP A 239 -8.23 3.35 19.46
N ALA A 240 -7.35 4.07 20.15
CA ALA A 240 -7.72 5.33 20.82
C ALA A 240 -8.21 6.43 19.87
N ARG A 241 -7.94 6.31 18.57
CA ARG A 241 -8.43 7.23 17.53
C ARG A 241 -9.81 6.84 17.00
N GLY A 242 -10.23 5.57 17.19
CA GLY A 242 -11.49 5.05 16.68
C GLY A 242 -11.52 4.79 15.16
N TRP A 243 -10.37 4.57 14.53
CA TRP A 243 -10.31 4.28 13.08
C TRP A 243 -11.10 3.03 12.68
N LEU A 244 -11.23 2.05 13.58
CA LEU A 244 -11.97 0.82 13.35
C LEU A 244 -13.40 0.84 13.92
N GLU A 245 -13.89 1.98 14.34
CA GLU A 245 -15.26 2.10 14.84
C GLU A 245 -16.28 1.81 13.74
N GLY A 246 -17.13 0.78 13.97
CA GLY A 246 -18.14 0.32 13.00
C GLY A 246 -17.57 -0.47 11.81
N VAL A 247 -16.25 -0.62 11.68
CA VAL A 247 -15.61 -1.43 10.64
C VAL A 247 -15.71 -2.90 11.01
N GLN A 248 -16.18 -3.77 10.11
CA GLN A 248 -16.30 -5.21 10.33
C GLN A 248 -15.29 -6.01 9.52
N THR A 249 -15.07 -5.62 8.26
CA THR A 249 -14.18 -6.29 7.33
C THR A 249 -13.45 -5.23 6.51
N PHE A 250 -12.33 -5.62 5.90
CA PHE A 250 -11.77 -4.87 4.77
C PHE A 250 -12.32 -5.43 3.45
N ASN A 251 -11.50 -5.60 2.42
CA ASN A 251 -11.95 -6.18 1.16
C ASN A 251 -11.44 -7.62 0.95
N PHE A 252 -11.94 -8.26 -0.11
CA PHE A 252 -11.57 -9.62 -0.51
C PHE A 252 -10.39 -9.63 -1.49
N HIS A 253 -9.37 -8.79 -1.26
CA HIS A 253 -8.15 -8.94 -2.04
C HIS A 253 -7.50 -10.30 -1.72
N PRO A 254 -7.14 -11.12 -2.74
CA PRO A 254 -6.71 -12.49 -2.51
C PRO A 254 -5.35 -12.63 -1.81
N HIS A 255 -4.62 -11.55 -1.60
CA HIS A 255 -3.28 -11.56 -1.02
C HIS A 255 -2.95 -10.25 -0.32
N LEU A 256 -3.51 -10.05 0.85
CA LEU A 256 -3.20 -8.91 1.69
C LEU A 256 -1.89 -9.15 2.48
N PRO A 257 -1.02 -8.16 2.62
CA PRO A 257 0.28 -8.34 3.28
C PRO A 257 0.14 -8.64 4.77
N HIS A 258 1.00 -9.53 5.26
CA HIS A 258 1.24 -9.68 6.69
C HIS A 258 2.30 -8.69 7.17
N TYR A 259 1.97 -7.92 8.19
CA TYR A 259 2.89 -6.98 8.85
C TYR A 259 3.46 -7.60 10.13
N ALA A 260 4.68 -8.15 10.05
CA ALA A 260 5.34 -8.77 11.20
C ALA A 260 5.97 -7.71 12.10
N ILE A 261 5.54 -7.64 13.36
CA ILE A 261 6.11 -6.74 14.37
C ILE A 261 7.47 -7.29 14.80
N THR A 262 8.50 -6.45 14.84
CA THR A 262 9.89 -6.82 15.13
C THR A 262 10.40 -6.30 16.47
N THR A 263 9.54 -5.72 17.28
CA THR A 263 9.87 -5.21 18.62
C THR A 263 9.05 -5.91 19.70
N ASN A 264 9.61 -6.01 20.89
CA ASN A 264 8.90 -6.45 22.10
C ASN A 264 8.31 -5.26 22.89
N ASP A 265 8.57 -4.02 22.48
CA ASP A 265 7.99 -2.83 23.10
C ASP A 265 6.56 -2.63 22.60
N ALA A 266 5.58 -3.10 23.38
CA ALA A 266 4.16 -2.97 23.07
C ALA A 266 3.69 -1.51 22.96
N SER A 267 4.44 -0.56 23.52
CA SER A 267 4.12 0.86 23.43
C SER A 267 4.62 1.51 22.13
N ALA A 268 5.51 0.83 21.40
CA ALA A 268 6.07 1.34 20.16
C ALA A 268 5.11 1.24 18.99
N ILE A 269 4.31 0.16 18.97
CA ILE A 269 3.36 -0.11 17.89
C ILE A 269 2.17 -0.93 18.41
N HIS A 270 0.98 -0.51 18.04
CA HIS A 270 -0.27 -1.18 18.37
C HIS A 270 -0.77 -1.98 17.16
N LEU A 271 -1.06 -3.26 17.37
CA LEU A 271 -1.77 -4.08 16.41
C LEU A 271 -3.26 -3.80 16.57
N LEU A 272 -3.87 -3.11 15.62
CA LEU A 272 -5.28 -2.69 15.71
C LEU A 272 -6.23 -3.74 15.12
N ALA A 273 -5.83 -4.39 14.02
CA ALA A 273 -6.65 -5.42 13.39
C ALA A 273 -5.80 -6.54 12.79
N GLN A 274 -6.32 -7.76 12.95
CA GLN A 274 -5.89 -8.96 12.24
C GLN A 274 -7.02 -9.46 11.35
N GLN A 275 -6.65 -10.14 10.27
CA GLN A 275 -7.58 -10.78 9.35
C GLN A 275 -7.45 -12.30 9.49
N PRO A 276 -8.55 -13.05 9.70
CA PRO A 276 -8.54 -14.51 9.61
C PRO A 276 -8.08 -15.00 8.22
N ILE A 277 -7.34 -16.12 8.19
CA ILE A 277 -6.71 -16.66 6.98
C ILE A 277 -7.60 -17.75 6.37
N ASP A 278 -7.71 -17.78 5.04
CA ASP A 278 -8.31 -18.89 4.29
C ASP A 278 -7.44 -20.14 4.43
N LEU A 279 -7.87 -21.05 5.30
CA LEU A 279 -7.17 -22.31 5.58
C LEU A 279 -7.44 -23.41 4.55
N SER A 280 -8.27 -23.17 3.55
CA SER A 280 -8.54 -24.13 2.48
C SER A 280 -7.33 -24.31 1.54
N MET A 281 -6.40 -23.34 1.55
CA MET A 281 -5.15 -23.38 0.80
C MET A 281 -3.97 -23.33 1.79
N PRO A 282 -3.07 -24.32 1.78
CA PRO A 282 -1.93 -24.33 2.68
C PRO A 282 -0.95 -23.19 2.38
N HIS A 283 -0.32 -22.69 3.44
CA HIS A 283 0.76 -21.72 3.37
C HIS A 283 1.77 -22.04 4.48
N PRO A 284 3.09 -21.82 4.34
CA PRO A 284 4.06 -22.07 5.40
C PRO A 284 3.68 -21.40 6.73
N PHE A 285 3.10 -20.21 6.67
CA PHE A 285 2.61 -19.48 7.84
C PHE A 285 1.43 -20.19 8.55
N THR A 286 0.50 -20.77 7.79
CA THR A 286 -0.61 -21.54 8.35
C THR A 286 -0.18 -22.91 8.88
N GLU A 287 0.81 -23.55 8.23
CA GLU A 287 1.43 -24.79 8.70
C GLU A 287 2.18 -24.60 10.03
N ALA A 288 2.75 -23.41 10.25
CA ALA A 288 3.33 -23.00 11.53
C ALA A 288 2.28 -22.73 12.63
N GLY A 289 1.00 -22.89 12.33
CA GLY A 289 -0.09 -22.79 13.31
C GLY A 289 -0.81 -21.46 13.36
N HIS A 290 -0.43 -20.48 12.53
CA HIS A 290 -1.10 -19.19 12.50
C HIS A 290 -2.48 -19.28 11.82
N ARG A 291 -3.44 -18.53 12.35
CA ARG A 291 -4.83 -18.49 11.86
C ARG A 291 -5.28 -17.09 11.43
N GLU A 292 -4.53 -16.08 11.83
CA GLU A 292 -4.77 -14.67 11.52
C GLU A 292 -3.46 -14.01 11.12
N PHE A 293 -3.55 -12.92 10.37
CA PHE A 293 -2.38 -12.11 10.02
C PHE A 293 -2.62 -10.64 10.33
N ASN A 294 -1.55 -9.94 10.66
CA ASN A 294 -1.59 -8.54 11.03
C ASN A 294 -1.84 -7.68 9.80
N MET A 295 -2.91 -6.91 9.83
CA MET A 295 -3.42 -6.18 8.68
C MET A 295 -3.36 -4.67 8.84
N PHE A 296 -3.60 -4.17 10.07
CA PHE A 296 -3.64 -2.75 10.37
C PHE A 296 -2.95 -2.46 11.69
N LEU A 297 -1.90 -1.63 11.62
CA LEU A 297 -1.07 -1.28 12.77
C LEU A 297 -0.94 0.22 12.92
N TRP A 298 -0.69 0.68 14.14
CA TRP A 298 -0.53 2.06 14.50
C TRP A 298 0.66 2.30 15.41
N MET A 299 1.49 3.25 15.05
CA MET A 299 2.50 3.82 15.93
C MET A 299 1.98 5.16 16.45
N PRO A 300 1.53 5.23 17.72
CA PRO A 300 1.03 6.46 18.33
C PRO A 300 2.14 7.51 18.45
N PRO A 301 1.80 8.80 18.58
CA PRO A 301 2.75 9.85 18.88
C PRO A 301 3.67 9.47 20.03
N LYS A 302 4.99 9.73 19.87
CA LYS A 302 5.99 9.41 20.90
C LYS A 302 7.21 10.32 20.77
N GLY A 303 7.65 10.92 21.88
CA GLY A 303 8.79 11.84 21.92
C GLY A 303 8.52 13.09 21.08
N GLU A 304 9.42 13.41 20.16
CA GLU A 304 9.28 14.58 19.27
C GLU A 304 8.27 14.36 18.13
N ARG A 305 7.89 13.13 17.87
CA ARG A 305 6.89 12.81 16.85
C ARG A 305 5.48 13.01 17.40
N ALA A 306 4.82 14.08 16.98
CA ALA A 306 3.43 14.41 17.32
C ALA A 306 2.43 13.76 16.35
N GLY A 307 2.86 13.37 15.16
CA GLY A 307 2.04 12.71 14.14
C GLY A 307 1.91 11.21 14.34
N ASP A 308 0.88 10.64 13.73
CA ASP A 308 0.59 9.21 13.71
C ASP A 308 1.30 8.52 12.54
N ILE A 309 1.70 7.25 12.70
CA ILE A 309 2.12 6.40 11.59
C ILE A 309 1.23 5.15 11.56
N LEU A 310 0.63 4.89 10.41
CA LEU A 310 -0.21 3.72 10.17
C LEU A 310 0.45 2.78 9.14
N LEU A 311 0.29 1.48 9.34
CA LEU A 311 0.63 0.46 8.36
C LEU A 311 -0.67 -0.09 7.80
N ALA A 312 -0.90 0.13 6.50
CA ALA A 312 -2.12 -0.29 5.81
C ALA A 312 -1.85 -0.39 4.30
N ASP A 313 -2.09 -1.55 3.73
CA ASP A 313 -1.86 -1.77 2.30
C ASP A 313 -2.77 -0.91 1.42
N SER A 314 -2.28 -0.54 0.24
CA SER A 314 -3.04 0.25 -0.74
C SER A 314 -4.35 -0.41 -1.16
N THR A 315 -4.40 -1.73 -1.15
CA THR A 315 -5.58 -2.48 -1.60
C THR A 315 -6.80 -2.33 -0.71
N ILE A 316 -6.64 -1.95 0.58
CA ILE A 316 -7.80 -1.65 1.43
C ILE A 316 -8.39 -0.26 1.21
N PHE A 317 -7.85 0.50 0.27
CA PHE A 317 -8.40 1.79 -0.16
C PHE A 317 -9.14 1.70 -1.51
N THR A 318 -9.46 0.48 -1.97
CA THR A 318 -10.22 0.23 -3.20
C THR A 318 -11.46 -0.63 -2.98
N THR A 319 -12.50 -0.38 -3.76
CA THR A 319 -13.73 -1.19 -3.79
C THR A 319 -13.70 -2.33 -4.83
N LEU A 320 -12.59 -2.50 -5.56
CA LEU A 320 -12.47 -3.55 -6.59
C LEU A 320 -12.70 -4.97 -6.07
N PHE A 321 -12.47 -5.18 -4.77
CA PHE A 321 -12.55 -6.49 -4.14
C PHE A 321 -13.69 -6.60 -3.12
N GLY A 322 -14.71 -5.77 -3.23
CA GLY A 322 -15.86 -5.76 -2.32
C GLY A 322 -15.54 -5.18 -0.94
N GLY A 323 -16.44 -5.38 0.01
CA GLY A 323 -16.32 -4.84 1.37
C GLY A 323 -16.75 -3.39 1.50
N ASP A 324 -17.46 -2.86 0.51
CA ASP A 324 -17.70 -1.44 0.25
C ASP A 324 -18.21 -0.67 1.48
N ASP A 325 -19.30 -1.12 2.13
CA ASP A 325 -19.87 -0.43 3.28
C ASP A 325 -18.89 -0.32 4.46
N SER A 326 -18.14 -1.39 4.72
CA SER A 326 -17.16 -1.45 5.79
C SER A 326 -15.91 -0.66 5.46
N LEU A 327 -15.46 -0.68 4.20
CA LEU A 327 -14.34 0.13 3.71
C LEU A 327 -14.68 1.61 3.72
N GLU A 328 -15.84 2.01 3.25
CA GLU A 328 -16.26 3.42 3.30
C GLU A 328 -16.37 3.92 4.74
N ARG A 329 -16.79 3.05 5.68
CA ARG A 329 -16.76 3.38 7.11
C ARG A 329 -15.33 3.60 7.60
N PHE A 330 -14.40 2.72 7.22
CA PHE A 330 -12.98 2.86 7.55
C PHE A 330 -12.39 4.15 6.98
N TRP A 331 -12.65 4.45 5.70
CA TRP A 331 -12.15 5.67 5.06
C TRP A 331 -12.73 6.94 5.68
N ASN A 332 -14.01 6.90 6.04
CA ASN A 332 -14.66 8.01 6.78
C ASN A 332 -13.93 8.26 8.11
N ASN A 333 -13.67 7.18 8.87
CA ASN A 333 -12.96 7.31 10.14
C ASN A 333 -11.54 7.89 9.94
N ILE A 334 -10.78 7.40 8.94
CA ILE A 334 -9.45 7.95 8.61
C ILE A 334 -9.52 9.43 8.21
N ALA A 335 -10.57 9.85 7.52
CA ALA A 335 -10.71 11.22 7.05
C ALA A 335 -11.16 12.20 8.14
N THR A 336 -11.89 11.73 9.16
CA THR A 336 -12.58 12.60 10.12
C THR A 336 -12.05 12.54 11.54
N LYS A 337 -11.26 11.51 11.87
CA LYS A 337 -10.66 11.29 13.19
C LYS A 337 -9.14 11.51 13.16
#